data_2fc2b78c563bb15a3193ad88fbbf1726
#
_entry.id   2fc2b78c563bb15a3193ad88fbbf1726
#
_cell.length_a   1.000
_cell.length_b   1.000
_cell.length_c   1.000
_cell.angle_alpha   90.00
_cell.angle_beta   90.00
_cell.angle_gamma   90.00
#
_symmetry.space_group_name_H-M   'P 1'
#
loop_
_entity.id
_entity.type
_entity.pdbx_description
1 polymer ?
#
loop_
_entity_poly.entity_id
_entity_poly.type
_entity_poly.pdbx_seq_one_letter_code
_entity_poly.pdbx_strand_id
1 'polypeptide(L)'
;MKWLLDADVLSQPAKRHGDARVIAWLETHEAQCYTSAIVVAQLAYWVRTKEGRERGELQAWLRELVDSLEGRIIGFNVSLAHVWAEQKFLLEKAGTPMPVEDSQIAATARRHGLTVVTGNDRHFRRPGLKVFNPFKELPAL
;
A
#
# COMPACT_ATOMS: atom_id res chain seq x y z
N MET A 1 4.19 -11.60 -11.58
CA MET A 1 4.76 -10.68 -10.59
C MET A 1 3.67 -10.25 -9.62
N LYS A 2 4.01 -10.13 -8.36
CA LYS A 2 3.05 -9.76 -7.31
C LYS A 2 3.31 -8.35 -6.82
N TRP A 3 2.22 -7.64 -6.51
CA TRP A 3 2.22 -6.22 -6.16
C TRP A 3 1.73 -6.03 -4.74
N LEU A 4 2.36 -5.14 -3.98
CA LEU A 4 1.89 -4.71 -2.65
C LEU A 4 1.39 -3.28 -2.78
N LEU A 5 0.09 -3.09 -2.63
CA LEU A 5 -0.56 -1.81 -2.90
C LEU A 5 -0.56 -0.92 -1.64
N ASP A 6 -0.11 0.32 -1.80
CA ASP A 6 -0.17 1.34 -0.76
C ASP A 6 -1.57 1.98 -0.73
N ALA A 7 -1.87 2.69 0.35
CA ALA A 7 -3.18 3.28 0.57
C ALA A 7 -3.57 4.31 -0.49
N ASP A 8 -2.61 5.12 -0.95
CA ASP A 8 -2.88 6.15 -1.96
C ASP A 8 -3.30 5.56 -3.31
N VAL A 9 -2.81 4.37 -3.63
CA VAL A 9 -3.19 3.65 -4.86
C VAL A 9 -4.54 2.96 -4.68
N LEU A 10 -4.71 2.23 -3.56
CA LEU A 10 -5.96 1.50 -3.29
C LEU A 10 -7.18 2.40 -3.15
N SER A 11 -7.00 3.63 -2.71
CA SER A 11 -8.10 4.57 -2.51
C SER A 11 -8.55 5.28 -3.79
N GLN A 12 -7.82 5.16 -4.90
CA GLN A 12 -8.18 5.87 -6.13
C GLN A 12 -9.61 5.60 -6.60
N PRO A 13 -10.11 4.35 -6.61
CA PRO A 13 -11.50 4.11 -7.03
C PRO A 13 -12.56 4.75 -6.12
N ALA A 14 -12.21 5.04 -4.86
CA ALA A 14 -13.13 5.63 -3.89
C ALA A 14 -13.11 7.16 -3.91
N LYS A 15 -12.15 7.77 -4.58
CA LYS A 15 -12.00 9.23 -4.64
C LYS A 15 -12.81 9.81 -5.77
N ARG A 16 -13.40 11.00 -5.53
CA ARG A 16 -14.21 11.71 -6.51
C ARG A 16 -13.46 11.99 -7.82
N HIS A 17 -12.16 12.31 -7.71
CA HIS A 17 -11.29 12.62 -8.84
C HIS A 17 -10.11 11.64 -8.88
N GLY A 18 -10.41 10.36 -8.73
CA GLY A 18 -9.38 9.33 -8.80
C GLY A 18 -8.73 9.27 -10.18
N ASP A 19 -7.47 8.85 -10.22
CA ASP A 19 -6.72 8.74 -11.47
C ASP A 19 -7.23 7.55 -12.29
N ALA A 20 -7.82 7.83 -13.45
CA ALA A 20 -8.43 6.80 -14.30
C ALA A 20 -7.42 5.74 -14.77
N ARG A 21 -6.16 6.13 -15.01
CA ARG A 21 -5.12 5.20 -15.44
C ARG A 21 -4.77 4.23 -14.33
N VAL A 22 -4.66 4.74 -13.11
CA VAL A 22 -4.36 3.92 -11.93
C VAL A 22 -5.52 2.96 -11.65
N ILE A 23 -6.75 3.44 -11.74
CA ILE A 23 -7.95 2.60 -11.54
C ILE A 23 -7.98 1.47 -12.57
N ALA A 24 -7.72 1.77 -13.85
CA ALA A 24 -7.69 0.76 -14.91
C ALA A 24 -6.56 -0.25 -14.67
N TRP A 25 -5.40 0.21 -14.21
CA TRP A 25 -4.28 -0.68 -13.87
C TRP A 25 -4.66 -1.64 -12.74
N LEU A 26 -5.32 -1.14 -11.71
CA LEU A 26 -5.79 -1.96 -10.58
C LEU A 26 -6.74 -3.06 -11.06
N GLU A 27 -7.70 -2.71 -11.91
CA GLU A 27 -8.66 -3.68 -12.44
C GLU A 27 -7.96 -4.78 -13.24
N THR A 28 -6.97 -4.41 -14.04
CA THR A 28 -6.22 -5.35 -14.87
C THR A 28 -5.36 -6.31 -14.05
N HIS A 29 -4.81 -5.83 -12.93
CA HIS A 29 -3.82 -6.59 -12.13
C HIS A 29 -4.39 -7.14 -10.82
N GLU A 30 -5.68 -7.03 -10.60
CA GLU A 30 -6.33 -7.37 -9.33
C GLU A 30 -5.90 -8.72 -8.76
N ALA A 31 -5.87 -9.75 -9.57
CA ALA A 31 -5.55 -11.10 -9.11
C ALA A 31 -4.13 -11.25 -8.53
N GLN A 32 -3.23 -10.34 -8.88
CA GLN A 32 -1.84 -10.35 -8.43
C GLN A 32 -1.54 -9.28 -7.37
N CYS A 33 -2.56 -8.58 -6.91
CA CYS A 33 -2.41 -7.49 -5.95
C CYS A 33 -2.64 -7.98 -4.54
N TYR A 34 -1.70 -7.64 -3.67
CA TYR A 34 -1.73 -7.87 -2.23
C TYR A 34 -1.72 -6.54 -1.52
N THR A 35 -2.08 -6.51 -0.26
CA THR A 35 -1.85 -5.34 0.58
C THR A 35 -1.48 -5.78 1.99
N SER A 36 -1.20 -4.82 2.85
CA SER A 36 -0.79 -5.04 4.23
C SER A 36 -1.92 -4.66 5.17
N ALA A 37 -2.01 -5.31 6.32
CA ALA A 37 -2.91 -4.88 7.39
C ALA A 37 -2.60 -3.43 7.83
N ILE A 38 -1.35 -3.00 7.68
CA ILE A 38 -0.96 -1.61 7.97
C ILE A 38 -1.66 -0.65 6.99
N VAL A 39 -1.73 -1.02 5.71
CA VAL A 39 -2.45 -0.23 4.70
C VAL A 39 -3.95 -0.17 5.02
N VAL A 40 -4.53 -1.31 5.42
CA VAL A 40 -5.93 -1.35 5.84
C VAL A 40 -6.16 -0.39 7.01
N ALA A 41 -5.23 -0.34 7.98
CA ALA A 41 -5.32 0.58 9.11
C ALA A 41 -5.27 2.03 8.64
N GLN A 42 -4.41 2.36 7.69
CA GLN A 42 -4.33 3.72 7.11
C GLN A 42 -5.64 4.10 6.43
N LEU A 43 -6.22 3.19 5.64
CA LEU A 43 -7.51 3.42 4.98
C LEU A 43 -8.64 3.58 5.98
N ALA A 44 -8.67 2.74 7.00
CA ALA A 44 -9.69 2.82 8.05
C ALA A 44 -9.59 4.16 8.82
N TYR A 45 -8.39 4.61 9.09
CA TYR A 45 -8.17 5.91 9.70
C TYR A 45 -8.67 7.04 8.78
N TRP A 46 -8.30 7.00 7.52
CA TRP A 46 -8.75 8.00 6.54
C TRP A 46 -10.28 8.09 6.47
N VAL A 47 -10.96 6.95 6.44
CA VAL A 47 -12.43 6.90 6.45
C VAL A 47 -12.97 7.57 7.73
N ARG A 48 -12.34 7.35 8.87
CA ARG A 48 -12.73 7.97 10.15
C ARG A 48 -12.65 9.49 10.13
N THR A 49 -11.79 10.08 9.31
CA THR A 49 -11.66 11.53 9.20
C THR A 49 -12.81 12.17 8.46
N LYS A 50 -13.65 11.37 7.79
CA LYS A 50 -14.82 11.85 7.07
C LYS A 50 -16.04 11.89 7.98
N GLU A 51 -17.10 12.56 7.53
CA GLU A 51 -18.31 12.74 8.33
C GLU A 51 -19.57 12.43 7.51
N GLY A 52 -20.66 12.13 8.21
CA GLY A 52 -21.98 11.98 7.63
C GLY A 52 -22.05 10.92 6.56
N ARG A 53 -22.70 11.26 5.48
CA ARG A 53 -22.96 10.36 4.36
C ARG A 53 -21.68 9.88 3.68
N GLU A 54 -20.71 10.78 3.54
CA GLU A 54 -19.43 10.44 2.94
C GLU A 54 -18.73 9.32 3.73
N ARG A 55 -18.72 9.43 5.06
CA ARG A 55 -18.12 8.38 5.90
C ARG A 55 -18.82 7.04 5.67
N GLY A 56 -20.14 7.04 5.65
CA GLY A 56 -20.92 5.81 5.45
C GLY A 56 -20.61 5.14 4.12
N GLU A 57 -20.53 5.92 3.06
CA GLU A 57 -20.20 5.41 1.73
C GLU A 57 -18.78 4.83 1.68
N LEU A 58 -17.82 5.52 2.29
CA LEU A 58 -16.43 5.05 2.33
C LEU A 58 -16.25 3.84 3.24
N GLN A 59 -17.02 3.74 4.33
CA GLN A 59 -17.02 2.53 5.16
C GLN A 59 -17.51 1.32 4.37
N ALA A 60 -18.56 1.48 3.58
CA ALA A 60 -19.06 0.42 2.73
C ALA A 60 -18.04 0.04 1.66
N TRP A 61 -17.40 1.02 1.03
CA TRP A 61 -16.33 0.78 0.07
C TRP A 61 -15.18 -0.01 0.69
N LEU A 62 -14.72 0.38 1.87
CA LEU A 62 -13.59 -0.28 2.54
C LEU A 62 -13.95 -1.73 2.88
N ARG A 63 -15.18 -1.98 3.34
CA ARG A 63 -15.64 -3.34 3.63
C ARG A 63 -15.58 -4.22 2.39
N GLU A 64 -16.08 -3.72 1.27
CA GLU A 64 -16.05 -4.44 -0.01
C GLU A 64 -14.61 -4.69 -0.47
N LEU A 65 -13.74 -3.70 -0.30
CA LEU A 65 -12.32 -3.84 -0.65
C LEU A 65 -11.66 -4.95 0.15
N VAL A 66 -11.86 -4.95 1.48
CA VAL A 66 -11.29 -5.98 2.36
C VAL A 66 -11.81 -7.36 1.97
N ASP A 67 -13.11 -7.48 1.69
CA ASP A 67 -13.69 -8.75 1.24
C ASP A 67 -13.09 -9.22 -0.09
N SER A 68 -12.90 -8.31 -1.03
CA SER A 68 -12.33 -8.64 -2.35
C SER A 68 -10.86 -9.08 -2.26
N LEU A 69 -10.16 -8.66 -1.22
CA LEU A 69 -8.76 -8.98 -0.99
C LEU A 69 -8.57 -10.15 0.00
N GLU A 70 -9.62 -10.90 0.29
CA GLU A 70 -9.52 -12.04 1.18
C GLU A 70 -8.42 -12.99 0.73
N GLY A 71 -7.54 -13.37 1.69
CA GLY A 71 -6.36 -14.20 1.40
C GLY A 71 -5.19 -13.45 0.82
N ARG A 72 -5.33 -12.15 0.54
CA ARG A 72 -4.29 -11.30 -0.03
C ARG A 72 -3.99 -10.06 0.82
N ILE A 73 -4.41 -10.07 2.08
CA ILE A 73 -4.05 -9.05 3.07
C ILE A 73 -3.03 -9.68 4.02
N ILE A 74 -1.82 -9.14 4.03
CA ILE A 74 -0.72 -9.70 4.81
C ILE A 74 -0.68 -9.03 6.19
N GLY A 75 -0.79 -9.83 7.26
CA GLY A 75 -0.68 -9.34 8.62
C GLY A 75 0.77 -9.09 9.02
N PHE A 76 0.94 -8.18 9.99
CA PHE A 76 2.27 -7.90 10.54
C PHE A 76 2.53 -8.84 11.71
N ASN A 77 3.20 -9.95 11.43
CA ASN A 77 3.44 -11.02 12.40
C ASN A 77 4.88 -10.99 12.95
N VAL A 78 5.23 -11.99 13.75
CA VAL A 78 6.57 -12.07 14.39
C VAL A 78 7.68 -12.13 13.34
N SER A 79 7.49 -12.89 12.27
CA SER A 79 8.47 -12.95 11.17
C SER A 79 8.73 -11.58 10.57
N LEU A 80 7.68 -10.81 10.32
CA LEU A 80 7.81 -9.45 9.81
C LEU A 80 8.44 -8.51 10.84
N ALA A 81 8.19 -8.71 12.12
CA ALA A 81 8.81 -7.92 13.17
C ALA A 81 10.34 -7.99 13.09
N HIS A 82 10.89 -9.19 12.88
CA HIS A 82 12.33 -9.37 12.73
C HIS A 82 12.87 -8.73 11.45
N VAL A 83 12.19 -8.91 10.33
CA VAL A 83 12.60 -8.27 9.07
C VAL A 83 12.58 -6.75 9.20
N TRP A 84 11.55 -6.21 9.83
CA TRP A 84 11.43 -4.78 10.07
C TRP A 84 12.56 -4.24 10.94
N ALA A 85 12.87 -4.94 12.02
CA ALA A 85 13.94 -4.50 12.95
C ALA A 85 15.30 -4.45 12.24
N GLU A 86 15.62 -5.45 11.45
CA GLU A 86 16.87 -5.48 10.67
C GLU A 86 16.89 -4.34 9.65
N GLN A 87 15.80 -4.15 8.91
CA GLN A 87 15.67 -3.07 7.93
C GLN A 87 15.88 -1.70 8.59
N LYS A 88 15.19 -1.46 9.71
CA LYS A 88 15.28 -0.20 10.44
C LYS A 88 16.72 0.08 10.87
N PHE A 89 17.37 -0.92 11.44
CA PHE A 89 18.76 -0.79 11.87
C PHE A 89 19.68 -0.40 10.71
N LEU A 90 19.58 -1.11 9.58
CA LEU A 90 20.44 -0.87 8.42
C LEU A 90 20.18 0.50 7.78
N LEU A 91 18.91 0.90 7.67
CA LEU A 91 18.57 2.20 7.07
C LEU A 91 18.98 3.36 7.96
N GLU A 92 18.83 3.27 9.26
CA GLU A 92 19.30 4.30 10.19
C GLU A 92 20.82 4.42 10.15
N LYS A 93 21.52 3.27 10.10
CA LYS A 93 22.97 3.25 9.99
C LYS A 93 23.46 3.88 8.69
N ALA A 94 22.71 3.70 7.60
CA ALA A 94 23.01 4.29 6.29
C ALA A 94 22.61 5.78 6.19
N GLY A 95 21.91 6.33 7.20
CA GLY A 95 21.45 7.70 7.17
C GLY A 95 20.20 7.93 6.32
N THR A 96 19.46 6.87 6.00
CA THR A 96 18.26 6.94 5.15
C THR A 96 17.05 6.30 5.83
N PRO A 97 16.63 6.80 7.01
CA PRO A 97 15.49 6.24 7.72
C PRO A 97 14.19 6.40 6.91
N MET A 98 13.20 5.59 7.26
CA MET A 98 11.87 5.66 6.66
C MET A 98 10.82 6.01 7.72
N PRO A 99 9.71 6.67 7.32
CA PRO A 99 8.55 6.80 8.21
C PRO A 99 8.12 5.41 8.71
N VAL A 100 7.62 5.33 9.94
CA VAL A 100 7.36 4.04 10.60
C VAL A 100 6.42 3.14 9.80
N GLU A 101 5.24 3.66 9.41
CA GLU A 101 4.27 2.84 8.68
C GLU A 101 4.80 2.42 7.31
N ASP A 102 5.45 3.33 6.59
CA ASP A 102 6.08 3.01 5.32
C ASP A 102 7.14 1.92 5.49
N SER A 103 7.91 1.98 6.58
CA SER A 103 8.93 0.98 6.87
C SER A 103 8.33 -0.41 7.13
N GLN A 104 7.14 -0.45 7.76
CA GLN A 104 6.43 -1.70 8.00
C GLN A 104 5.90 -2.30 6.70
N ILE A 105 5.39 -1.46 5.81
CA ILE A 105 4.95 -1.87 4.47
C ILE A 105 6.15 -2.37 3.66
N ALA A 106 7.27 -1.65 3.71
CA ALA A 106 8.49 -2.05 3.03
C ALA A 106 9.02 -3.40 3.51
N ALA A 107 9.00 -3.64 4.83
CA ALA A 107 9.41 -4.92 5.40
C ALA A 107 8.53 -6.06 4.90
N THR A 108 7.23 -5.81 4.79
CA THR A 108 6.27 -6.78 4.24
C THR A 108 6.62 -7.13 2.80
N ALA A 109 6.90 -6.12 1.97
CA ALA A 109 7.29 -6.32 0.58
C ALA A 109 8.59 -7.12 0.47
N ARG A 110 9.59 -6.80 1.29
CA ARG A 110 10.88 -7.53 1.30
C ARG A 110 10.69 -9.00 1.67
N ARG A 111 9.90 -9.26 2.71
CA ARG A 111 9.66 -10.63 3.20
C ARG A 111 9.00 -11.51 2.15
N HIS A 112 8.11 -10.95 1.36
CA HIS A 112 7.30 -11.70 0.39
C HIS A 112 7.72 -11.51 -1.07
N GLY A 113 8.80 -10.76 -1.32
CA GLY A 113 9.29 -10.55 -2.69
C GLY A 113 8.34 -9.75 -3.56
N LEU A 114 7.61 -8.79 -2.97
CA LEU A 114 6.61 -7.99 -3.67
C LEU A 114 7.18 -6.64 -4.10
N THR A 115 6.60 -6.08 -5.17
CA THR A 115 6.88 -4.70 -5.59
C THR A 115 5.88 -3.78 -4.92
N VAL A 116 6.35 -2.75 -4.23
CA VAL A 116 5.48 -1.74 -3.62
C VAL A 116 4.94 -0.82 -4.72
N VAL A 117 3.62 -0.70 -4.77
CA VAL A 117 2.92 0.18 -5.72
C VAL A 117 2.42 1.40 -4.94
N THR A 118 3.00 2.57 -5.20
CA THR A 118 2.77 3.77 -4.37
C THR A 118 3.03 5.04 -5.16
N GLY A 119 2.29 6.11 -4.83
CA GLY A 119 2.58 7.45 -5.30
C GLY A 119 3.68 8.13 -4.48
N ASN A 120 3.99 7.60 -3.29
CA ASN A 120 5.05 8.11 -2.41
C ASN A 120 6.36 7.36 -2.63
N ASP A 121 6.74 7.17 -3.89
CA ASP A 121 7.89 6.35 -4.23
C ASP A 121 9.19 6.80 -3.54
N ARG A 122 9.38 8.11 -3.29
CA ARG A 122 10.56 8.61 -2.59
C ARG A 122 10.73 8.03 -1.19
N HIS A 123 9.62 7.74 -0.49
CA HIS A 123 9.67 7.13 0.83
C HIS A 123 10.14 5.68 0.78
N PHE A 124 9.93 5.01 -0.35
CA PHE A 124 10.19 3.58 -0.50
C PHE A 124 11.45 3.24 -1.30
N ARG A 125 12.05 4.21 -2.02
CA ARG A 125 13.24 3.92 -2.83
C ARG A 125 14.45 3.71 -1.94
N ARG A 126 14.70 2.45 -1.62
CA ARG A 126 15.81 1.99 -0.79
C ARG A 126 16.44 0.75 -1.45
N PRO A 127 17.73 0.45 -1.16
CA PRO A 127 18.40 -0.71 -1.73
C PRO A 127 17.61 -2.00 -1.49
N GLY A 128 17.46 -2.81 -2.54
CA GLY A 128 16.79 -4.11 -2.45
C GLY A 128 15.28 -4.08 -2.41
N LEU A 129 14.66 -2.91 -2.46
CA LEU A 129 13.20 -2.76 -2.48
C LEU A 129 12.73 -2.38 -3.88
N LYS A 130 11.80 -3.16 -4.44
CA LYS A 130 11.20 -2.88 -5.75
C LYS A 130 10.03 -1.94 -5.56
N VAL A 131 10.00 -0.85 -6.33
CA VAL A 131 8.97 0.20 -6.22
C VAL A 131 8.45 0.55 -7.61
N PHE A 132 7.13 0.71 -7.71
CA PHE A 132 6.46 1.14 -8.92
C PHE A 132 5.48 2.27 -8.58
N ASN A 133 5.63 3.41 -9.23
CA ASN A 133 4.71 4.55 -9.06
C ASN A 133 3.78 4.63 -10.27
N PRO A 134 2.52 4.15 -10.15
CA PRO A 134 1.60 4.12 -11.28
C PRO A 134 1.13 5.51 -11.71
N PHE A 135 1.27 6.52 -10.85
CA PHE A 135 0.90 7.90 -11.21
C PHE A 135 1.89 8.52 -12.19
N LYS A 136 3.14 8.06 -12.19
CA LYS A 136 4.22 8.61 -13.02
C LYS A 136 4.65 7.70 -14.15
N GLU A 137 4.55 6.38 -13.95
CA GLU A 137 5.17 5.40 -14.85
C GLU A 137 4.18 4.75 -15.83
N LEU A 138 2.88 5.06 -15.72
CA LEU A 138 1.90 4.58 -16.70
C LEU A 138 1.77 5.59 -17.86
N PRO A 139 1.55 5.08 -19.10
CA PRO A 139 1.32 5.98 -20.23
C PRO A 139 0.00 6.75 -20.06
N ALA A 140 -0.11 7.91 -20.74
CA ALA A 140 -1.36 8.66 -20.78
C ALA A 140 -2.45 7.85 -21.48
N LEU A 141 -3.68 8.03 -21.04
CA LEU A 141 -4.84 7.42 -21.70
C LEU A 141 -5.14 8.06 -23.04
#